data_30621181e15e12cfa0cc1a01a3e2a7fa
#
_entry.id   30621181e15e12cfa0cc1a01a3e2a7fa
#
_cell.length_a   1.000
_cell.length_b   1.000
_cell.length_c   1.000
_cell.angle_alpha   90.00
_cell.angle_beta   90.00
_cell.angle_gamma   90.00
#
_symmetry.space_group_name_H-M   'P 1'
#
loop_
_entity.id
_entity.type
_entity.pdbx_description
1 polymer ?
#
loop_
_entity_poly.entity_id
_entity_poly.type
_entity_poly.pdbx_seq_one_letter_code
_entity_poly.pdbx_strand_id
1 'polypeptide(L)'
;MIGRLLGPLVASPVPGELDVIVVANGCTDDTAQVAASFGPPVRVLSIPVASKREALVAGDRAATGFPRLYVDADVELGAADIAALGEALQHPGAMAGGPARELAMSGRPWLVRWYYDVWARLPEVRSGLFGRGVIGVSEKGHERLASLPPLLADDLAASLVFAPDERVIVPGARVVVHPPRTAGDLLRRRVRATMGVSQVEQAEGTPGAPASTARTRPQDLLEIIRRDPWMTPRVAVFLSVTIVARLRARRAVQRRGYTDWLRDESSRNG
;
A
#
# COMPACT_ATOMS: atom_id res chain seq x y z
N MET A 1 6.44 6.90 14.86
CA MET A 1 6.22 6.38 13.51
C MET A 1 6.09 7.51 12.49
N ILE A 2 5.14 8.41 12.61
CA ILE A 2 4.92 9.50 11.65
C ILE A 2 6.16 10.39 11.43
N GLY A 3 6.98 10.63 12.45
CA GLY A 3 8.21 11.42 12.34
C GLY A 3 9.26 10.81 11.40
N ARG A 4 9.31 9.48 11.24
CA ARG A 4 10.22 8.83 10.26
C ARG A 4 9.83 9.12 8.82
N LEU A 5 8.53 9.27 8.55
CA LEU A 5 8.02 9.66 7.25
C LEU A 5 8.24 11.16 7.01
N LEU A 6 7.81 12.01 7.95
CA LEU A 6 7.83 13.46 7.74
C LEU A 6 9.25 14.05 7.75
N GLY A 7 10.16 13.53 8.57
CA GLY A 7 11.52 14.04 8.66
C GLY A 7 12.23 14.14 7.29
N PRO A 8 12.38 13.03 6.54
CA PRO A 8 12.97 13.06 5.21
C PRO A 8 12.17 13.87 4.17
N LEU A 9 10.85 13.97 4.33
CA LEU A 9 10.00 14.74 3.42
C LEU A 9 10.21 16.24 3.52
N VAL A 10 10.41 16.75 4.74
CA VAL A 10 10.55 18.19 4.96
C VAL A 10 12.02 18.66 5.09
N ALA A 11 12.97 17.71 5.16
CA ALA A 11 14.40 18.01 5.33
C ALA A 11 15.03 18.67 4.10
N SER A 12 14.46 18.53 2.92
CA SER A 12 14.99 19.07 1.67
C SER A 12 13.89 19.79 0.89
N PRO A 13 14.19 20.95 0.29
CA PRO A 13 13.25 21.63 -0.56
C PRO A 13 12.91 20.73 -1.77
N VAL A 14 11.63 20.54 -2.03
CA VAL A 14 11.14 19.90 -3.26
C VAL A 14 11.01 20.99 -4.32
N PRO A 15 11.44 20.75 -5.56
CA PRO A 15 11.09 21.66 -6.65
C PRO A 15 9.57 21.77 -6.79
N GLY A 16 9.04 22.97 -6.60
CA GLY A 16 7.60 23.21 -6.51
C GLY A 16 7.10 23.31 -5.06
N GLU A 17 5.85 23.63 -4.92
CA GLU A 17 5.19 23.77 -3.62
C GLU A 17 4.61 22.41 -3.19
N LEU A 18 5.16 21.83 -2.12
CA LEU A 18 4.67 20.58 -1.54
C LEU A 18 3.61 20.88 -0.46
N ASP A 19 2.40 20.37 -0.64
CA ASP A 19 1.32 20.42 0.36
C ASP A 19 1.20 19.05 1.03
N VAL A 20 1.63 18.94 2.29
CA VAL A 20 1.60 17.70 3.07
C VAL A 20 0.42 17.72 4.03
N ILE A 21 -0.57 16.87 3.80
CA ILE A 21 -1.75 16.75 4.64
C ILE A 21 -1.69 15.46 5.45
N VAL A 22 -1.52 15.59 6.75
CA VAL A 22 -1.57 14.47 7.70
C VAL A 22 -2.97 14.38 8.28
N VAL A 23 -3.66 13.28 8.06
CA VAL A 23 -4.98 13.04 8.65
C VAL A 23 -4.85 12.04 9.81
N ALA A 24 -4.88 12.57 11.03
CA ALA A 24 -4.89 11.77 12.26
C ALA A 24 -6.32 11.24 12.50
N ASN A 25 -6.54 9.95 12.20
CA ASN A 25 -7.86 9.33 12.22
C ASN A 25 -8.06 8.42 13.43
N GLY A 26 -8.80 8.87 14.41
CA GLY A 26 -9.06 8.14 15.65
C GLY A 26 -7.78 7.82 16.44
N CYS A 27 -6.77 8.70 16.36
CA CYS A 27 -5.55 8.56 17.12
C CYS A 27 -5.80 8.89 18.59
N THR A 28 -5.30 8.04 19.50
CA THR A 28 -5.33 8.23 20.95
C THR A 28 -3.94 8.53 21.52
N ASP A 29 -2.92 8.57 20.65
CA ASP A 29 -1.53 8.87 20.94
C ASP A 29 -1.15 10.29 20.45
N ASP A 30 0.10 10.66 20.61
CA ASP A 30 0.68 11.96 20.24
C ASP A 30 0.92 12.16 18.72
N THR A 31 0.41 11.26 17.87
CA THR A 31 0.65 11.30 16.41
C THR A 31 0.32 12.67 15.80
N ALA A 32 -0.82 13.28 16.17
CA ALA A 32 -1.21 14.58 15.63
C ALA A 32 -0.27 15.70 16.09
N GLN A 33 0.17 15.70 17.35
CA GLN A 33 1.09 16.69 17.92
C GLN A 33 2.49 16.55 17.27
N VAL A 34 2.98 15.32 17.13
CA VAL A 34 4.24 15.05 16.45
C VAL A 34 4.20 15.52 15.00
N ALA A 35 3.11 15.26 14.26
CA ALA A 35 2.98 15.76 12.91
C ALA A 35 2.94 17.28 12.84
N ALA A 36 2.20 17.95 13.75
CA ALA A 36 2.10 19.41 13.80
C ALA A 36 3.44 20.09 14.15
N SER A 37 4.33 19.42 14.89
CA SER A 37 5.63 19.98 15.27
C SER A 37 6.59 20.21 14.07
N PHE A 38 6.30 19.63 12.90
CA PHE A 38 7.09 19.87 11.70
C PHE A 38 6.82 21.24 11.05
N GLY A 39 5.66 21.88 11.37
CA GLY A 39 5.30 23.16 10.76
C GLY A 39 5.09 23.08 9.24
N PRO A 40 5.01 24.22 8.55
CA PRO A 40 4.87 24.22 7.08
C PRO A 40 6.02 23.46 6.38
N PRO A 41 5.72 22.67 5.35
CA PRO A 41 4.47 22.56 4.60
C PRO A 41 3.45 21.55 5.17
N VAL A 42 3.61 21.06 6.41
CA VAL A 42 2.76 20.04 7.00
C VAL A 42 1.51 20.66 7.62
N ARG A 43 0.34 20.22 7.16
CA ARG A 43 -0.98 20.56 7.73
C ARG A 43 -1.58 19.31 8.37
N VAL A 44 -2.15 19.45 9.57
CA VAL A 44 -2.72 18.32 10.31
C VAL A 44 -4.23 18.47 10.43
N LEU A 45 -4.94 17.42 10.04
CA LEU A 45 -6.38 17.27 10.22
C LEU A 45 -6.61 16.15 11.24
N SER A 46 -7.50 16.36 12.20
CA SER A 46 -7.89 15.32 13.15
C SER A 46 -9.35 14.94 12.94
N ILE A 47 -9.61 13.64 12.76
CA ILE A 47 -10.96 13.10 12.66
C ILE A 47 -11.18 12.04 13.76
N PRO A 48 -12.37 12.00 14.39
CA PRO A 48 -12.60 11.10 15.53
C PRO A 48 -12.73 9.64 15.14
N VAL A 49 -13.05 9.36 13.86
CA VAL A 49 -13.33 8.01 13.37
C VAL A 49 -12.05 7.33 12.92
N ALA A 50 -11.76 6.15 13.46
CA ALA A 50 -10.63 5.31 13.06
C ALA A 50 -10.93 4.59 11.73
N SER A 51 -10.93 5.32 10.62
CA SER A 51 -11.24 4.83 9.27
C SER A 51 -10.23 5.37 8.26
N LYS A 52 -9.51 4.47 7.55
CA LYS A 52 -8.59 4.87 6.46
C LYS A 52 -9.36 5.62 5.37
N ARG A 53 -10.57 5.16 5.05
CA ARG A 53 -11.41 5.78 4.03
C ARG A 53 -11.79 7.22 4.38
N GLU A 54 -12.30 7.44 5.61
CA GLU A 54 -12.65 8.79 6.03
C GLU A 54 -11.44 9.72 6.08
N ALA A 55 -10.26 9.17 6.41
CA ALA A 55 -9.01 9.92 6.35
C ALA A 55 -8.66 10.33 4.91
N LEU A 56 -8.78 9.42 3.94
CA LEU A 56 -8.55 9.74 2.53
C LEU A 56 -9.52 10.81 2.02
N VAL A 57 -10.81 10.67 2.32
CA VAL A 57 -11.84 11.66 1.94
C VAL A 57 -11.55 13.04 2.57
N ALA A 58 -11.16 13.07 3.84
CA ALA A 58 -10.81 14.33 4.51
C ALA A 58 -9.58 14.99 3.90
N GLY A 59 -8.54 14.19 3.60
CA GLY A 59 -7.34 14.65 2.92
C GLY A 59 -7.64 15.20 1.52
N ASP A 60 -8.44 14.48 0.73
CA ASP A 60 -8.84 14.90 -0.61
C ASP A 60 -9.60 16.21 -0.65
N ARG A 61 -10.48 16.44 0.33
CA ARG A 61 -11.22 17.71 0.46
C ARG A 61 -10.31 18.88 0.81
N ALA A 62 -9.23 18.63 1.52
CA ALA A 62 -8.28 19.65 1.94
C ALA A 62 -7.19 19.92 0.89
N ALA A 63 -6.92 18.96 0.00
CA ALA A 63 -5.91 19.06 -1.03
C ALA A 63 -6.39 19.92 -2.20
N THR A 64 -5.51 20.79 -2.72
CA THR A 64 -5.83 21.73 -3.79
C THR A 64 -5.14 21.42 -5.12
N GLY A 65 -4.06 20.63 -5.10
CA GLY A 65 -3.22 20.39 -6.29
C GLY A 65 -3.21 18.95 -6.79
N PHE A 66 -2.57 18.77 -7.95
CA PHE A 66 -2.24 17.50 -8.57
C PHE A 66 -0.78 17.51 -9.09
N PRO A 67 -0.12 16.34 -9.20
CA PRO A 67 -0.61 15.00 -8.81
C PRO A 67 -0.78 14.86 -7.29
N ARG A 68 -1.63 13.91 -6.86
CA ARG A 68 -1.82 13.56 -5.44
C ARG A 68 -1.14 12.25 -5.10
N LEU A 69 -0.49 12.20 -3.94
CA LEU A 69 0.16 11.00 -3.44
C LEU A 69 -0.50 10.58 -2.12
N TYR A 70 -1.03 9.37 -2.08
CA TYR A 70 -1.55 8.73 -0.87
C TYR A 70 -0.44 7.91 -0.24
N VAL A 71 -0.05 8.26 0.99
CA VAL A 71 1.12 7.68 1.65
C VAL A 71 0.71 7.06 2.98
N ASP A 72 1.03 5.78 3.19
CA ASP A 72 0.87 5.12 4.49
C ASP A 72 1.90 5.67 5.48
N ALA A 73 1.51 5.88 6.73
CA ALA A 73 2.36 6.49 7.75
C ALA A 73 3.52 5.60 8.23
N ASP A 74 3.56 4.32 7.82
CA ASP A 74 4.56 3.32 8.21
C ASP A 74 5.63 3.03 7.16
N VAL A 75 5.69 3.84 6.11
CA VAL A 75 6.75 3.77 5.09
C VAL A 75 7.75 4.93 5.25
N GLU A 76 8.88 4.82 4.55
CA GLU A 76 9.89 5.88 4.48
C GLU A 76 10.14 6.22 3.02
N LEU A 77 10.03 7.51 2.69
CA LEU A 77 10.43 8.05 1.39
C LEU A 77 10.86 9.51 1.58
N GLY A 78 11.69 10.00 0.67
CA GLY A 78 12.23 11.36 0.73
C GLY A 78 11.55 12.33 -0.24
N ALA A 79 11.91 13.58 -0.11
CA ALA A 79 11.45 14.66 -0.98
C ALA A 79 11.77 14.41 -2.46
N ALA A 80 12.96 13.87 -2.76
CA ALA A 80 13.37 13.52 -4.13
C ALA A 80 12.49 12.42 -4.74
N ASP A 81 12.05 11.44 -3.92
CA ASP A 81 11.16 10.37 -4.38
C ASP A 81 9.79 10.91 -4.74
N ILE A 82 9.27 11.86 -3.97
CA ILE A 82 8.00 12.56 -4.24
C ILE A 82 8.10 13.37 -5.53
N ALA A 83 9.20 14.12 -5.72
CA ALA A 83 9.43 14.91 -6.92
C ALA A 83 9.44 14.01 -8.17
N ALA A 84 10.18 12.90 -8.14
CA ALA A 84 10.25 11.96 -9.26
C ALA A 84 8.90 11.31 -9.57
N LEU A 85 8.10 10.99 -8.54
CA LEU A 85 6.73 10.49 -8.72
C LEU A 85 5.82 11.58 -9.31
N GLY A 86 5.93 12.81 -8.82
CA GLY A 86 5.19 13.96 -9.33
C GLY A 86 5.47 14.21 -10.81
N GLU A 87 6.72 14.21 -11.21
CA GLU A 87 7.15 14.36 -12.60
C GLU A 87 6.60 13.24 -13.49
N ALA A 88 6.75 11.97 -13.06
CA ALA A 88 6.26 10.83 -13.82
C ALA A 88 4.73 10.87 -14.06
N LEU A 89 3.98 11.40 -13.11
CA LEU A 89 2.51 11.52 -13.21
C LEU A 89 2.03 12.71 -14.06
N GLN A 90 2.94 13.61 -14.44
CA GLN A 90 2.64 14.69 -15.40
C GLN A 90 2.76 14.21 -16.85
N HIS A 91 3.38 13.05 -17.10
CA HIS A 91 3.47 12.52 -18.46
C HIS A 91 2.09 12.11 -19.00
N PRO A 92 1.81 12.41 -20.27
CA PRO A 92 0.56 12.01 -20.91
C PRO A 92 0.34 10.51 -20.85
N GLY A 93 -0.85 10.09 -20.38
CA GLY A 93 -1.20 8.66 -20.26
C GLY A 93 -0.94 8.04 -18.88
N ALA A 94 -0.08 8.61 -18.05
CA ALA A 94 0.11 8.14 -16.69
C ALA A 94 -1.09 8.56 -15.80
N MET A 95 -1.91 7.61 -15.42
CA MET A 95 -3.03 7.87 -14.50
C MET A 95 -2.67 7.59 -13.05
N ALA A 96 -1.83 6.58 -12.81
CA ALA A 96 -1.36 6.23 -11.49
C ALA A 96 0.10 5.80 -11.50
N GLY A 97 0.79 5.99 -10.37
CA GLY A 97 2.19 5.61 -10.24
C GLY A 97 2.58 5.24 -8.82
N GLY A 98 3.70 4.54 -8.71
CA GLY A 98 4.28 4.21 -7.41
C GLY A 98 5.80 4.10 -7.48
N PRO A 99 6.49 4.27 -6.34
CA PRO A 99 7.95 4.16 -6.27
C PRO A 99 8.40 2.69 -6.38
N ALA A 100 9.66 2.47 -6.71
CA ALA A 100 10.32 1.19 -6.52
C ALA A 100 10.33 0.85 -5.02
N ARG A 101 9.95 -0.41 -4.68
CA ARG A 101 9.86 -0.86 -3.29
C ARG A 101 11.15 -1.48 -2.83
N GLU A 102 11.64 -1.03 -1.69
CA GLU A 102 12.69 -1.65 -0.91
C GLU A 102 12.10 -2.27 0.37
N LEU A 103 12.49 -3.49 0.69
CA LEU A 103 11.99 -4.19 1.88
C LEU A 103 13.05 -4.18 2.97
N ALA A 104 12.76 -3.55 4.11
CA ALA A 104 13.64 -3.51 5.27
C ALA A 104 13.67 -4.88 5.97
N MET A 105 14.54 -5.79 5.52
CA MET A 105 14.59 -7.19 5.97
C MET A 105 15.49 -7.42 7.18
N SER A 106 16.23 -6.43 7.64
CA SER A 106 17.09 -6.55 8.82
C SER A 106 16.27 -6.95 10.05
N GLY A 107 16.75 -7.92 10.82
CA GLY A 107 16.08 -8.41 12.02
C GLY A 107 14.77 -9.18 11.78
N ARG A 108 14.41 -9.50 10.54
CA ARG A 108 13.19 -10.29 10.26
C ARG A 108 13.46 -11.79 10.38
N PRO A 109 12.54 -12.58 10.98
CA PRO A 109 12.64 -14.03 11.06
C PRO A 109 12.77 -14.67 9.67
N TRP A 110 13.43 -15.82 9.59
CA TRP A 110 13.67 -16.54 8.33
C TRP A 110 12.37 -16.82 7.55
N LEU A 111 11.28 -17.17 8.24
CA LEU A 111 9.98 -17.43 7.63
C LEU A 111 9.42 -16.19 6.91
N VAL A 112 9.53 -15.01 7.53
CA VAL A 112 9.13 -13.73 6.91
C VAL A 112 10.02 -13.41 5.72
N ARG A 113 11.34 -13.57 5.86
CA ARG A 113 12.30 -13.36 4.76
C ARG A 113 11.99 -14.27 3.58
N TRP A 114 11.82 -15.56 3.80
CA TRP A 114 11.53 -16.54 2.75
C TRP A 114 10.19 -16.28 2.06
N TYR A 115 9.17 -15.88 2.83
CA TYR A 115 7.89 -15.47 2.25
C TYR A 115 8.05 -14.29 1.28
N TYR A 116 8.72 -13.23 1.73
CA TYR A 116 8.89 -12.01 0.92
C TYR A 116 9.88 -12.19 -0.23
N ASP A 117 10.84 -13.12 -0.15
CA ASP A 117 11.71 -13.49 -1.25
C ASP A 117 10.92 -14.01 -2.48
N VAL A 118 9.88 -14.81 -2.23
CA VAL A 118 8.98 -15.28 -3.29
C VAL A 118 8.03 -14.17 -3.72
N TRP A 119 7.39 -13.52 -2.76
CA TRP A 119 6.40 -12.47 -3.00
C TRP A 119 6.94 -11.34 -3.89
N ALA A 120 8.16 -10.89 -3.64
CA ALA A 120 8.79 -9.81 -4.41
C ALA A 120 9.14 -10.20 -5.86
N ARG A 121 9.17 -11.51 -6.18
CA ARG A 121 9.44 -12.02 -7.53
C ARG A 121 8.18 -12.19 -8.38
N LEU A 122 6.99 -12.14 -7.76
CA LEU A 122 5.73 -12.29 -8.48
C LEU A 122 5.51 -11.13 -9.47
N PRO A 123 5.10 -11.40 -10.72
CA PRO A 123 4.88 -10.37 -11.73
C PRO A 123 3.91 -9.28 -11.27
N GLU A 124 2.78 -9.68 -10.68
CA GLU A 124 1.75 -8.75 -10.20
C GLU A 124 2.27 -7.82 -9.09
N VAL A 125 3.20 -8.32 -8.25
CA VAL A 125 3.82 -7.55 -7.20
C VAL A 125 4.84 -6.56 -7.75
N ARG A 126 5.54 -6.93 -8.81
CA ARG A 126 6.54 -6.07 -9.45
C ARG A 126 5.89 -4.93 -10.22
N SER A 127 4.83 -5.23 -10.97
CA SER A 127 4.11 -4.26 -11.82
C SER A 127 2.95 -3.57 -11.13
N GLY A 128 2.43 -4.13 -10.01
CA GLY A 128 1.30 -3.56 -9.28
C GLY A 128 1.70 -2.40 -8.37
N LEU A 129 0.74 -1.51 -8.09
CA LEU A 129 0.90 -0.39 -7.18
C LEU A 129 0.72 -0.80 -5.71
N PHE A 130 0.03 -1.91 -5.45
CA PHE A 130 -0.26 -2.38 -4.09
C PHE A 130 0.98 -2.82 -3.30
N GLY A 131 0.89 -2.74 -1.98
CA GLY A 131 1.94 -3.16 -1.05
C GLY A 131 3.21 -2.31 -1.10
N ARG A 132 3.12 -1.09 -1.60
CA ARG A 132 4.18 -0.06 -1.58
C ARG A 132 3.95 0.96 -0.48
N GLY A 133 2.70 1.08 0.00
CA GLY A 133 2.31 2.12 0.94
C GLY A 133 2.33 3.53 0.36
N VAL A 134 2.52 3.63 -0.96
CA VAL A 134 2.49 4.88 -1.72
C VAL A 134 1.82 4.64 -3.06
N ILE A 135 0.79 5.43 -3.35
CA ILE A 135 0.14 5.50 -4.67
C ILE A 135 -0.01 6.97 -5.04
N GLY A 136 0.59 7.34 -6.15
CA GLY A 136 0.38 8.64 -6.77
C GLY A 136 -0.66 8.56 -7.87
N VAL A 137 -1.44 9.62 -8.07
CA VAL A 137 -2.43 9.73 -9.16
C VAL A 137 -2.39 11.10 -9.80
N SER A 138 -2.57 11.12 -11.12
CA SER A 138 -2.89 12.35 -11.86
C SER A 138 -4.33 12.80 -11.56
N GLU A 139 -4.73 13.97 -12.00
CA GLU A 139 -6.10 14.47 -11.84
C GLU A 139 -7.13 13.48 -12.42
N LYS A 140 -6.93 13.00 -13.64
CA LYS A 140 -7.79 11.99 -14.28
C LYS A 140 -7.80 10.66 -13.51
N GLY A 141 -6.63 10.26 -12.97
CA GLY A 141 -6.51 9.07 -12.13
C GLY A 141 -7.30 9.22 -10.84
N HIS A 142 -7.27 10.40 -10.22
CA HIS A 142 -8.05 10.71 -9.02
C HIS A 142 -9.56 10.66 -9.30
N GLU A 143 -10.05 11.24 -10.38
CA GLU A 143 -11.46 11.16 -10.79
C GLU A 143 -11.93 9.70 -10.91
N ARG A 144 -11.10 8.84 -11.53
CA ARG A 144 -11.39 7.41 -11.64
C ARG A 144 -11.43 6.72 -10.28
N LEU A 145 -10.49 7.02 -9.37
CA LEU A 145 -10.52 6.47 -8.01
C LEU A 145 -11.75 6.94 -7.22
N ALA A 146 -12.12 8.21 -7.36
CA ALA A 146 -13.27 8.78 -6.68
C ALA A 146 -14.60 8.14 -7.14
N SER A 147 -14.64 7.59 -8.35
CA SER A 147 -15.82 6.86 -8.88
C SER A 147 -15.96 5.43 -8.33
N LEU A 148 -14.96 4.89 -7.63
CA LEU A 148 -15.03 3.54 -7.08
C LEU A 148 -16.04 3.44 -5.94
N PRO A 149 -16.74 2.28 -5.83
CA PRO A 149 -17.57 2.01 -4.68
C PRO A 149 -16.77 2.13 -3.37
N PRO A 150 -17.40 2.62 -2.31
CA PRO A 150 -16.73 2.89 -1.02
C PRO A 150 -15.94 1.73 -0.42
N LEU A 151 -16.37 0.50 -0.64
CA LEU A 151 -15.74 -0.73 -0.13
C LEU A 151 -14.48 -1.11 -0.90
N LEU A 152 -14.27 -0.55 -2.09
CA LEU A 152 -13.17 -0.89 -2.98
C LEU A 152 -12.03 0.13 -2.97
N ALA A 153 -12.11 1.19 -2.17
CA ALA A 153 -11.10 2.25 -2.09
C ALA A 153 -9.94 1.86 -1.16
N ASP A 154 -9.34 0.69 -1.34
CA ASP A 154 -8.09 0.29 -0.71
C ASP A 154 -6.94 0.26 -1.74
N ASP A 155 -5.71 0.07 -1.27
CA ASP A 155 -4.50 0.06 -2.11
C ASP A 155 -4.59 -0.98 -3.24
N LEU A 156 -5.25 -2.11 -2.99
CA LEU A 156 -5.41 -3.17 -3.97
C LEU A 156 -6.38 -2.75 -5.06
N ALA A 157 -7.55 -2.26 -4.68
CA ALA A 157 -8.57 -1.80 -5.63
C ALA A 157 -8.04 -0.63 -6.46
N ALA A 158 -7.38 0.34 -5.82
CA ALA A 158 -6.70 1.43 -6.50
C ALA A 158 -5.66 0.93 -7.51
N SER A 159 -4.91 -0.14 -7.17
CA SER A 159 -3.94 -0.74 -8.10
C SER A 159 -4.59 -1.45 -9.29
N LEU A 160 -5.78 -2.02 -9.11
CA LEU A 160 -6.44 -2.85 -10.12
C LEU A 160 -7.34 -2.06 -11.08
N VAL A 161 -7.76 -0.85 -10.70
CA VAL A 161 -8.63 -0.01 -11.53
C VAL A 161 -7.92 0.58 -12.75
N PHE A 162 -6.58 0.66 -12.68
CA PHE A 162 -5.76 1.15 -13.79
C PHE A 162 -5.23 -0.01 -14.63
N ALA A 163 -5.27 0.12 -15.94
CA ALA A 163 -4.64 -0.82 -16.87
C ALA A 163 -3.10 -0.78 -16.75
N PRO A 164 -2.38 -1.82 -17.18
CA PRO A 164 -0.92 -1.85 -17.07
C PRO A 164 -0.19 -0.69 -17.76
N ASP A 165 -0.74 -0.15 -18.84
CA ASP A 165 -0.23 1.00 -19.62
C ASP A 165 -0.63 2.35 -19.03
N GLU A 166 -1.60 2.40 -18.12
CA GLU A 166 -2.03 3.60 -17.40
C GLU A 166 -1.26 3.82 -16.09
N ARG A 167 -0.46 2.82 -15.66
CA ARG A 167 0.29 2.88 -14.41
C ARG A 167 1.79 2.78 -14.62
N VAL A 168 2.54 3.53 -13.83
CA VAL A 168 4.00 3.56 -13.90
C VAL A 168 4.63 3.21 -12.55
N ILE A 169 5.62 2.32 -12.56
CA ILE A 169 6.54 2.15 -11.45
C ILE A 169 7.78 2.99 -11.77
N VAL A 170 8.05 3.99 -10.94
CA VAL A 170 9.15 4.95 -11.14
C VAL A 170 10.43 4.39 -10.52
N PRO A 171 11.41 3.94 -11.32
CA PRO A 171 12.63 3.31 -10.78
C PRO A 171 13.52 4.28 -9.99
N GLY A 172 13.44 5.57 -10.34
CA GLY A 172 14.20 6.64 -9.68
C GLY A 172 13.65 7.05 -8.32
N ALA A 173 12.38 6.70 -8.02
CA ALA A 173 11.76 6.92 -6.72
C ALA A 173 11.80 5.64 -5.90
N ARG A 174 12.11 5.72 -4.60
CA ARG A 174 12.18 4.57 -3.69
C ARG A 174 11.28 4.75 -2.50
N VAL A 175 10.70 3.66 -2.03
CA VAL A 175 10.01 3.61 -0.75
C VAL A 175 10.50 2.43 0.07
N VAL A 176 10.84 2.68 1.34
CA VAL A 176 11.20 1.62 2.27
C VAL A 176 9.95 1.14 2.98
N VAL A 177 9.63 -0.14 2.79
CA VAL A 177 8.48 -0.81 3.42
C VAL A 177 8.99 -1.75 4.49
N HIS A 178 8.39 -1.70 5.67
CA HIS A 178 8.74 -2.55 6.78
C HIS A 178 7.89 -3.83 6.81
N PRO A 179 8.47 -5.02 6.49
CA PRO A 179 7.76 -6.28 6.62
C PRO A 179 7.45 -6.60 8.09
N PRO A 180 6.43 -7.43 8.36
CA PRO A 180 6.06 -7.86 9.72
C PRO A 180 7.25 -8.39 10.52
N ARG A 181 7.28 -8.09 11.81
CA ARG A 181 8.36 -8.51 12.71
C ARG A 181 8.25 -9.96 13.15
N THR A 182 7.06 -10.55 13.07
CA THR A 182 6.81 -11.94 13.47
C THR A 182 6.04 -12.71 12.39
N ALA A 183 6.12 -14.05 12.46
CA ALA A 183 5.31 -14.92 11.61
C ALA A 183 3.79 -14.76 11.87
N GLY A 184 3.41 -14.47 13.12
CA GLY A 184 2.02 -14.18 13.48
C GLY A 184 1.49 -12.91 12.81
N ASP A 185 2.30 -11.84 12.76
CA ASP A 185 1.95 -10.58 12.11
C ASP A 185 1.89 -10.73 10.59
N LEU A 186 2.83 -11.50 10.00
CA LEU A 186 2.77 -11.88 8.60
C LEU A 186 1.43 -12.53 8.27
N LEU A 187 1.02 -13.50 9.08
CA LEU A 187 -0.22 -14.22 8.85
C LEU A 187 -1.44 -13.30 9.01
N ARG A 188 -1.49 -12.42 10.03
CA ARG A 188 -2.54 -11.40 10.20
C ARG A 188 -2.64 -10.48 8.97
N ARG A 189 -1.49 -9.95 8.52
CA ARG A 189 -1.42 -9.10 7.31
C ARG A 189 -1.90 -9.84 6.07
N ARG A 190 -1.56 -11.13 5.90
CA ARG A 190 -2.00 -11.96 4.77
C ARG A 190 -3.48 -12.30 4.81
N VAL A 191 -4.04 -12.58 5.99
CA VAL A 191 -5.49 -12.78 6.17
C VAL A 191 -6.23 -11.53 5.72
N ARG A 192 -5.83 -10.36 6.18
CA ARG A 192 -6.43 -9.07 5.82
C ARG A 192 -6.36 -8.81 4.30
N ALA A 193 -5.19 -8.99 3.69
CA ALA A 193 -5.03 -8.85 2.24
C ALA A 193 -5.91 -9.84 1.45
N THR A 194 -6.06 -11.08 1.94
CA THR A 194 -6.94 -12.09 1.31
C THR A 194 -8.41 -11.68 1.40
N MET A 195 -8.84 -11.10 2.52
CA MET A 195 -10.20 -10.57 2.66
C MET A 195 -10.46 -9.42 1.68
N GLY A 196 -9.49 -8.49 1.54
CA GLY A 196 -9.58 -7.40 0.54
C GLY A 196 -9.69 -7.91 -0.90
N VAL A 197 -8.88 -8.90 -1.29
CA VAL A 197 -9.00 -9.55 -2.62
C VAL A 197 -10.39 -10.15 -2.81
N SER A 198 -10.92 -10.84 -1.79
CA SER A 198 -12.26 -11.45 -1.88
C SER A 198 -13.37 -10.41 -2.00
N GLN A 199 -13.24 -9.24 -1.37
CA GLN A 199 -14.20 -8.14 -1.54
C GLN A 199 -14.19 -7.60 -2.97
N VAL A 200 -13.01 -7.38 -3.54
CA VAL A 200 -12.86 -6.91 -4.93
C VAL A 200 -13.51 -7.91 -5.90
N GLU A 201 -13.24 -9.20 -5.72
CA GLU A 201 -13.82 -10.26 -6.57
C GLU A 201 -15.33 -10.37 -6.46
N GLN A 202 -15.91 -10.18 -5.27
CA GLN A 202 -17.38 -10.16 -5.09
C GLN A 202 -18.03 -8.94 -5.72
N ALA A 203 -17.27 -7.86 -5.91
CA ALA A 203 -17.73 -6.66 -6.58
C ALA A 203 -17.56 -6.71 -8.12
N GLU A 204 -16.95 -7.79 -8.67
CA GLU A 204 -16.85 -7.99 -10.12
C GLU A 204 -18.25 -7.93 -10.76
N GLY A 205 -18.37 -7.11 -11.82
CA GLY A 205 -19.66 -6.82 -12.43
C GLY A 205 -20.39 -5.58 -11.90
N THR A 206 -19.91 -4.95 -10.83
CA THR A 206 -20.39 -3.65 -10.39
C THR A 206 -19.74 -2.53 -11.23
N PRO A 207 -20.46 -1.51 -11.69
CA PRO A 207 -19.88 -0.39 -12.41
C PRO A 207 -18.72 0.24 -11.63
N GLY A 208 -17.56 0.37 -12.26
CA GLY A 208 -16.33 0.88 -11.65
C GLY A 208 -15.49 -0.16 -10.89
N ALA A 209 -15.92 -1.42 -10.78
CA ALA A 209 -15.11 -2.48 -10.17
C ALA A 209 -13.90 -2.85 -11.05
N PRO A 210 -12.74 -3.18 -10.44
CA PRO A 210 -11.57 -3.62 -11.19
C PRO A 210 -11.83 -4.93 -11.95
N ALA A 211 -11.44 -4.99 -13.23
CA ALA A 211 -11.62 -6.17 -14.08
C ALA A 211 -10.57 -7.27 -13.87
N SER A 212 -9.56 -7.06 -13.02
CA SER A 212 -8.45 -7.99 -12.80
C SER A 212 -8.23 -8.29 -11.32
N THR A 213 -7.74 -9.48 -11.02
CA THR A 213 -7.41 -9.90 -9.65
C THR A 213 -5.90 -9.98 -9.44
N ALA A 214 -5.44 -9.71 -8.22
CA ALA A 214 -4.02 -9.85 -7.82
C ALA A 214 -3.69 -11.28 -7.35
N ARG A 215 -4.34 -12.31 -7.92
CA ARG A 215 -4.08 -13.70 -7.52
C ARG A 215 -2.78 -14.22 -8.10
N THR A 216 -1.94 -14.76 -7.23
CA THR A 216 -0.75 -15.53 -7.63
C THR A 216 -1.17 -16.73 -8.47
N ARG A 217 -0.64 -16.87 -9.67
CA ARG A 217 -0.87 -18.00 -10.58
C ARG A 217 0.13 -19.12 -10.30
N PRO A 218 -0.25 -20.39 -10.39
CA PRO A 218 0.69 -21.51 -10.23
C PRO A 218 1.87 -21.43 -11.20
N GLN A 219 1.65 -20.91 -12.41
CA GLN A 219 2.68 -20.72 -13.44
C GLN A 219 3.80 -19.79 -12.98
N ASP A 220 3.48 -18.72 -12.25
CA ASP A 220 4.47 -17.76 -11.75
C ASP A 220 5.41 -18.42 -10.73
N LEU A 221 4.87 -19.28 -9.88
CA LEU A 221 5.65 -20.03 -8.89
C LEU A 221 6.54 -21.09 -9.57
N LEU A 222 6.02 -21.77 -10.57
CA LEU A 222 6.81 -22.72 -11.37
C LEU A 222 7.96 -22.02 -12.11
N GLU A 223 7.71 -20.82 -12.65
CA GLU A 223 8.73 -20.04 -13.31
C GLU A 223 9.83 -19.57 -12.34
N ILE A 224 9.48 -19.21 -11.12
CA ILE A 224 10.44 -18.88 -10.05
C ILE A 224 11.35 -20.09 -9.77
N ILE A 225 10.77 -21.31 -9.62
CA ILE A 225 11.52 -22.54 -9.35
C ILE A 225 12.40 -22.92 -10.56
N ARG A 226 11.90 -22.76 -11.79
CA ARG A 226 12.67 -23.06 -13.01
C ARG A 226 13.90 -22.17 -13.14
N ARG A 227 13.77 -20.87 -12.84
CA ARG A 227 14.88 -19.91 -12.89
C ARG A 227 15.89 -20.12 -11.76
N ASP A 228 15.39 -20.48 -10.59
CA ASP A 228 16.22 -20.71 -9.40
C ASP A 228 15.66 -21.88 -8.57
N PRO A 229 16.16 -23.12 -8.79
CA PRO A 229 15.69 -24.29 -8.04
C PRO A 229 15.86 -24.18 -6.52
N TRP A 230 16.82 -23.37 -6.04
CA TRP A 230 17.02 -23.10 -4.60
C TRP A 230 15.86 -22.34 -3.97
N MET A 231 14.96 -21.79 -4.77
CA MET A 231 13.74 -21.16 -4.30
C MET A 231 12.65 -22.17 -3.87
N THR A 232 12.78 -23.46 -4.20
CA THR A 232 11.76 -24.48 -3.88
C THR A 232 11.31 -24.47 -2.42
N PRO A 233 12.22 -24.50 -1.41
CA PRO A 233 11.77 -24.45 -0.02
C PRO A 233 11.09 -23.12 0.36
N ARG A 234 11.50 -22.00 -0.25
CA ARG A 234 10.86 -20.69 -0.03
C ARG A 234 9.46 -20.65 -0.66
N VAL A 235 9.29 -21.24 -1.82
CA VAL A 235 7.97 -21.39 -2.46
C VAL A 235 7.05 -22.27 -1.61
N ALA A 236 7.54 -23.34 -1.00
CA ALA A 236 6.77 -24.16 -0.07
C ALA A 236 6.29 -23.35 1.16
N VAL A 237 7.16 -22.53 1.74
CA VAL A 237 6.81 -21.62 2.84
C VAL A 237 5.77 -20.59 2.38
N PHE A 238 5.96 -19.96 1.22
CA PHE A 238 5.02 -19.00 0.64
C PHE A 238 3.62 -19.61 0.45
N LEU A 239 3.55 -20.82 -0.11
CA LEU A 239 2.30 -21.56 -0.31
C LEU A 239 1.64 -21.89 1.03
N SER A 240 2.39 -22.40 2.02
CA SER A 240 1.88 -22.74 3.34
C SER A 240 1.24 -21.53 4.02
N VAL A 241 1.95 -20.39 4.05
CA VAL A 241 1.42 -19.13 4.62
C VAL A 241 0.17 -18.69 3.87
N THR A 242 0.19 -18.77 2.53
CA THR A 242 -0.94 -18.36 1.69
C THR A 242 -2.17 -19.23 1.91
N ILE A 243 -2.00 -20.55 2.00
CA ILE A 243 -3.10 -21.50 2.27
C ILE A 243 -3.70 -21.24 3.64
N VAL A 244 -2.86 -21.14 4.69
CA VAL A 244 -3.33 -20.86 6.05
C VAL A 244 -4.06 -19.52 6.13
N ALA A 245 -3.54 -18.49 5.45
CA ALA A 245 -4.20 -17.18 5.39
C ALA A 245 -5.58 -17.27 4.72
N ARG A 246 -5.70 -17.99 3.60
CA ARG A 246 -6.98 -18.20 2.90
C ARG A 246 -8.00 -18.94 3.76
N LEU A 247 -7.58 -20.01 4.45
CA LEU A 247 -8.45 -20.75 5.35
C LEU A 247 -8.95 -19.89 6.51
N ARG A 248 -8.07 -19.10 7.12
CA ARG A 248 -8.43 -18.16 8.20
C ARG A 248 -9.34 -17.03 7.71
N ALA A 249 -9.06 -16.45 6.55
CA ALA A 249 -9.90 -15.42 5.94
C ALA A 249 -11.32 -15.93 5.67
N ARG A 250 -11.48 -17.13 5.08
CA ARG A 250 -12.80 -17.76 4.87
C ARG A 250 -13.56 -17.93 6.18
N ARG A 251 -12.92 -18.44 7.22
CA ARG A 251 -13.54 -18.60 8.55
C ARG A 251 -13.91 -17.25 9.18
N ALA A 252 -13.09 -16.22 9.03
CA ALA A 252 -13.38 -14.88 9.54
C ALA A 252 -14.60 -14.26 8.86
N VAL A 253 -14.68 -14.33 7.53
CA VAL A 253 -15.81 -13.84 6.74
C VAL A 253 -17.11 -14.56 7.11
N GLN A 254 -17.07 -15.90 7.28
CA GLN A 254 -18.24 -16.69 7.68
C GLN A 254 -18.76 -16.35 9.09
N ARG A 255 -17.87 -15.98 10.03
CA ARG A 255 -18.24 -15.71 11.42
C ARG A 255 -18.67 -14.29 11.70
N ARG A 256 -18.08 -13.29 11.06
CA ARG A 256 -18.18 -11.86 11.44
C ARG A 256 -18.42 -10.90 10.27
N GLY A 257 -18.51 -11.39 9.05
CA GLY A 257 -18.54 -10.53 7.86
C GLY A 257 -17.20 -9.78 7.65
N TYR A 258 -17.24 -8.68 6.89
CA TYR A 258 -16.06 -7.89 6.53
C TYR A 258 -15.76 -6.72 7.50
N THR A 259 -16.47 -6.61 8.61
CA THR A 259 -16.44 -5.41 9.49
C THR A 259 -15.27 -5.37 10.49
N ASP A 260 -14.63 -6.50 10.79
CA ASP A 260 -13.49 -6.53 11.72
C ASP A 260 -12.17 -6.16 11.02
N TRP A 261 -11.72 -4.94 11.26
CA TRP A 261 -10.39 -4.46 10.88
C TRP A 261 -9.32 -5.10 11.75
N LEU A 262 -8.68 -6.19 11.29
CA LEU A 262 -7.55 -6.81 11.95
C LEU A 262 -6.32 -5.89 11.86
N ARG A 263 -6.14 -4.98 12.82
CA ARG A 263 -5.00 -4.05 12.86
C ARG A 263 -3.69 -4.82 13.05
N ASP A 264 -2.65 -4.41 12.31
CA ASP A 264 -1.27 -4.84 12.56
C ASP A 264 -0.65 -3.82 13.54
N GLU A 265 -0.46 -4.24 14.79
CA GLU A 265 0.16 -3.40 15.83
C GLU A 265 1.70 -3.47 15.80
N SER A 266 2.28 -4.44 15.11
CA SER A 266 3.73 -4.67 15.13
C SER A 266 4.54 -3.63 14.36
N SER A 267 3.94 -2.95 13.38
CA SER A 267 4.57 -1.84 12.65
C SER A 267 4.61 -0.53 13.46
N ARG A 268 3.85 -0.45 14.58
CA ARG A 268 3.72 0.77 15.40
C ARG A 268 4.75 0.87 16.52
N ASN A 269 5.29 -0.25 16.99
CA ASN A 269 6.24 -0.32 18.09
C ASN A 269 7.69 -0.38 17.55
N GLY A 270 8.16 0.72 16.97
CA GLY A 270 9.51 0.81 16.46
C GLY A 270 10.11 2.17 16.62
#